data_802540031f291462dae223c889dced1e
#
_entry.id   802540031f291462dae223c889dced1e
#
_cell.length_a   1.000
_cell.length_b   1.000
_cell.length_c   1.000
_cell.angle_alpha   90.00
_cell.angle_beta   90.00
_cell.angle_gamma   90.00
#
_symmetry.space_group_name_H-M   'P 1'
#
loop_
_entity.id
_entity.type
_entity.pdbx_description
1 polymer ?
#
loop_
_entity_poly.entity_id
_entity_poly.type
_entity_poly.pdbx_seq_one_letter_code
_entity_poly.pdbx_strand_id
1 'polypeptide(L)'
;APEDYQQGNSFRIMYVHVPSALLCQSLYLFMGFAGFIGLVWRMKLTDVAISAAIPLGMMLTAVALITGSLWGKPTWGTWWEWDGRTVSTLVLFFLYFGIYALRQAIKDSSTKANATAIIAMVGTLNIPIIKYSVDWWYTLHQPATFTITEKPAMPSEMWLPFLVMVIGFYCFAGHNVISRMRLEILRRESRSAWVRNIATSGEKARYVF
;
A
#
# COMPACT_ATOMS: atom_id res chain seq x y z
N ALA A 1 -19.95 9.42 -11.39
CA ALA A 1 -20.67 9.65 -10.13
C ALA A 1 -21.24 11.05 -10.12
N PRO A 2 -22.43 11.27 -9.54
CA PRO A 2 -23.03 12.61 -9.39
C PRO A 2 -22.15 13.50 -8.48
N GLU A 3 -22.48 14.77 -8.39
CA GLU A 3 -21.87 15.69 -7.43
C GLU A 3 -22.44 15.44 -6.03
N ASP A 4 -21.58 15.60 -5.02
CA ASP A 4 -22.02 15.59 -3.63
C ASP A 4 -22.70 16.91 -3.27
N TYR A 5 -23.78 16.87 -2.49
CA TYR A 5 -24.58 18.05 -2.16
C TYR A 5 -23.84 19.05 -1.25
N GLN A 6 -22.83 18.60 -0.48
CA GLN A 6 -22.02 19.45 0.41
C GLN A 6 -20.67 19.81 -0.22
N GLN A 7 -20.01 18.84 -0.87
CA GLN A 7 -18.63 18.96 -1.34
C GLN A 7 -18.53 19.18 -2.86
N GLY A 8 -19.65 19.12 -3.59
CA GLY A 8 -19.65 19.30 -5.05
C GLY A 8 -18.73 18.30 -5.75
N ASN A 9 -17.97 18.78 -6.72
CA ASN A 9 -17.04 17.96 -7.51
C ASN A 9 -15.80 17.50 -6.74
N SER A 10 -15.41 18.17 -5.65
CA SER A 10 -14.24 17.79 -4.85
C SER A 10 -14.36 16.42 -4.20
N PHE A 11 -15.59 15.99 -3.93
CA PHE A 11 -15.89 14.64 -3.45
C PHE A 11 -15.29 13.52 -4.33
N ARG A 12 -15.16 13.74 -5.64
CA ARG A 12 -14.61 12.74 -6.57
C ARG A 12 -13.17 12.33 -6.28
N ILE A 13 -12.42 13.13 -5.51
CA ILE A 13 -11.08 12.78 -5.04
C ILE A 13 -11.12 11.48 -4.19
N MET A 14 -12.24 11.21 -3.51
CA MET A 14 -12.45 9.99 -2.73
C MET A 14 -12.16 8.72 -3.52
N TYR A 15 -12.51 8.67 -4.80
CA TYR A 15 -12.34 7.48 -5.66
C TYR A 15 -10.87 7.09 -5.91
N VAL A 16 -9.94 8.00 -5.67
CA VAL A 16 -8.49 7.74 -5.74
C VAL A 16 -7.89 7.70 -4.33
N HIS A 17 -8.27 8.66 -3.48
CA HIS A 17 -7.71 8.81 -2.14
C HIS A 17 -7.97 7.57 -1.27
N VAL A 18 -9.24 7.18 -1.14
CA VAL A 18 -9.60 6.08 -0.21
C VAL A 18 -9.05 4.73 -0.66
N PRO A 19 -9.14 4.30 -1.94
CA PRO A 19 -8.47 3.08 -2.39
C PRO A 19 -6.95 3.10 -2.18
N SER A 20 -6.29 4.24 -2.39
CA SER A 20 -4.85 4.38 -2.13
C SER A 20 -4.52 4.23 -0.65
N ALA A 21 -5.31 4.85 0.23
CA ALA A 21 -5.16 4.76 1.67
C ALA A 21 -5.43 3.35 2.21
N LEU A 22 -6.43 2.64 1.68
CA LEU A 22 -6.69 1.25 2.03
C LEU A 22 -5.56 0.32 1.59
N LEU A 23 -5.09 0.50 0.35
CA LEU A 23 -4.07 -0.36 -0.23
C LEU A 23 -2.70 -0.18 0.42
N CYS A 24 -2.27 1.06 0.71
CA CYS A 24 -0.98 1.25 1.37
C CYS A 24 -0.94 0.58 2.74
N GLN A 25 -2.03 0.62 3.51
CA GLN A 25 -2.14 -0.08 4.79
C GLN A 25 -2.17 -1.61 4.61
N SER A 26 -2.98 -2.11 3.65
CA SER A 26 -3.07 -3.55 3.34
C SER A 26 -1.73 -4.13 2.90
N LEU A 27 -0.98 -3.42 2.06
CA LEU A 27 0.36 -3.83 1.63
C LEU A 27 1.36 -3.83 2.79
N TYR A 28 1.24 -2.88 3.73
CA TYR A 28 2.12 -2.86 4.91
C TYR A 28 1.83 -4.04 5.85
N LEU A 29 0.55 -4.34 6.10
CA LEU A 29 0.13 -5.54 6.85
C LEU A 29 0.62 -6.82 6.16
N PHE A 30 0.49 -6.91 4.84
CA PHE A 30 1.04 -8.01 4.06
C PHE A 30 2.55 -8.17 4.26
N MET A 31 3.31 -7.06 4.24
CA MET A 31 4.76 -7.07 4.49
C MET A 31 5.08 -7.53 5.91
N GLY A 32 4.34 -7.07 6.91
CA GLY A 32 4.52 -7.50 8.30
C GLY A 32 4.26 -8.99 8.48
N PHE A 33 3.18 -9.51 7.91
CA PHE A 33 2.85 -10.93 7.93
C PHE A 33 3.88 -11.77 7.17
N ALA A 34 4.29 -11.35 5.97
CA ALA A 34 5.36 -12.00 5.22
C ALA A 34 6.70 -11.97 5.99
N GLY A 35 6.99 -10.87 6.69
CA GLY A 35 8.15 -10.75 7.57
C GLY A 35 8.15 -11.77 8.70
N PHE A 36 7.01 -11.92 9.38
CA PHE A 36 6.82 -12.94 10.40
C PHE A 36 7.09 -14.35 9.87
N ILE A 37 6.47 -14.71 8.74
CA ILE A 37 6.69 -16.01 8.08
C ILE A 37 8.16 -16.18 7.72
N GLY A 38 8.79 -15.13 7.16
CA GLY A 38 10.20 -15.16 6.76
C GLY A 38 11.15 -15.43 7.92
N LEU A 39 10.93 -14.81 9.08
CA LEU A 39 11.75 -14.99 10.27
C LEU A 39 11.55 -16.37 10.92
N VAL A 40 10.30 -16.84 11.01
CA VAL A 40 9.97 -18.11 11.69
C VAL A 40 10.37 -19.32 10.82
N TRP A 41 9.98 -19.32 9.55
CA TRP A 41 10.20 -20.47 8.65
C TRP A 41 11.37 -20.29 7.69
N ARG A 42 12.10 -19.16 7.75
CA ARG A 42 13.28 -18.87 6.90
C ARG A 42 12.98 -18.97 5.40
N MET A 43 11.78 -18.58 4.99
CA MET A 43 11.33 -18.67 3.60
C MET A 43 11.87 -17.50 2.77
N LYS A 44 12.73 -17.78 1.79
CA LYS A 44 13.31 -16.75 0.90
C LYS A 44 12.27 -15.99 0.07
N LEU A 45 11.15 -16.63 -0.27
CA LEU A 45 10.08 -16.04 -1.08
C LEU A 45 9.39 -14.87 -0.37
N THR A 46 9.34 -14.87 0.97
CA THR A 46 8.75 -13.78 1.74
C THR A 46 9.55 -12.48 1.59
N ASP A 47 10.88 -12.56 1.56
CA ASP A 47 11.73 -11.39 1.31
C ASP A 47 11.56 -10.85 -0.12
N VAL A 48 11.34 -11.72 -1.10
CA VAL A 48 11.00 -11.33 -2.48
C VAL A 48 9.66 -10.59 -2.50
N ALA A 49 8.65 -11.11 -1.81
CA ALA A 49 7.33 -10.52 -1.73
C ALA A 49 7.36 -9.13 -1.06
N ILE A 50 8.07 -9.01 0.06
CA ILE A 50 8.27 -7.72 0.75
C ILE A 50 8.98 -6.73 -0.19
N SER A 51 10.09 -7.15 -0.82
CA SER A 51 10.84 -6.30 -1.75
C SER A 51 9.97 -5.78 -2.90
N ALA A 52 9.07 -6.61 -3.41
CA ALA A 52 8.14 -6.25 -4.49
C ALA A 52 7.06 -5.25 -4.04
N ALA A 53 6.60 -5.36 -2.79
CA ALA A 53 5.51 -4.52 -2.26
C ALA A 53 5.96 -3.10 -1.87
N ILE A 54 7.21 -2.92 -1.42
CA ILE A 54 7.71 -1.64 -0.88
C ILE A 54 7.49 -0.45 -1.81
N PRO A 55 7.91 -0.45 -3.09
CA PRO A 55 7.78 0.73 -3.94
C PRO A 55 6.33 1.11 -4.22
N LEU A 56 5.46 0.12 -4.38
CA LEU A 56 4.03 0.33 -4.60
C LEU A 56 3.37 0.90 -3.34
N GLY A 57 3.65 0.33 -2.17
CA GLY A 57 3.10 0.83 -0.90
C GLY A 57 3.55 2.26 -0.60
N MET A 58 4.82 2.58 -0.82
CA MET A 58 5.36 3.93 -0.69
C MET A 58 4.67 4.92 -1.62
N MET A 59 4.52 4.56 -2.91
CA MET A 59 3.83 5.39 -3.90
C MET A 59 2.36 5.64 -3.51
N LEU A 60 1.62 4.60 -3.13
CA LEU A 60 0.22 4.72 -2.74
C LEU A 60 0.04 5.55 -1.46
N THR A 61 0.98 5.46 -0.51
CA THR A 61 0.96 6.32 0.68
C THR A 61 1.18 7.79 0.31
N ALA A 62 2.11 8.08 -0.61
CA ALA A 62 2.31 9.43 -1.13
C ALA A 62 1.06 9.95 -1.85
N VAL A 63 0.43 9.12 -2.70
CA VAL A 63 -0.83 9.47 -3.38
C VAL A 63 -1.93 9.77 -2.35
N ALA A 64 -2.06 8.94 -1.30
CA ALA A 64 -3.04 9.18 -0.25
C ALA A 64 -2.79 10.50 0.48
N LEU A 65 -1.55 10.82 0.85
CA LEU A 65 -1.20 12.10 1.49
C LEU A 65 -1.49 13.30 0.60
N ILE A 66 -1.07 13.25 -0.67
CA ILE A 66 -1.27 14.35 -1.64
C ILE A 66 -2.77 14.56 -1.91
N THR A 67 -3.49 13.50 -2.24
CA THR A 67 -4.92 13.59 -2.53
C THR A 67 -5.73 13.96 -1.30
N GLY A 68 -5.32 13.54 -0.10
CA GLY A 68 -5.91 13.95 1.17
C GLY A 68 -5.75 15.45 1.41
N SER A 69 -4.57 16.01 1.16
CA SER A 69 -4.33 17.46 1.24
C SER A 69 -5.17 18.24 0.23
N LEU A 70 -5.25 17.75 -1.02
CA LEU A 70 -6.07 18.39 -2.07
C LEU A 70 -7.56 18.34 -1.73
N TRP A 71 -8.03 17.30 -1.10
CA TRP A 71 -9.43 17.16 -0.67
C TRP A 71 -9.71 17.93 0.62
N GLY A 72 -8.75 17.98 1.55
CA GLY A 72 -8.87 18.72 2.80
C GLY A 72 -9.03 20.22 2.61
N LYS A 73 -8.36 20.82 1.63
CA LYS A 73 -8.44 22.27 1.39
C LYS A 73 -9.86 22.78 1.14
N PRO A 74 -10.64 22.24 0.21
CA PRO A 74 -12.03 22.68 0.01
C PRO A 74 -12.99 22.21 1.13
N THR A 75 -12.68 21.10 1.82
CA THR A 75 -13.58 20.50 2.82
C THR A 75 -13.39 21.11 4.21
N TRP A 76 -12.16 21.35 4.62
CA TRP A 76 -11.78 21.79 5.96
C TRP A 76 -11.09 23.15 6.01
N GLY A 77 -10.81 23.77 4.84
CA GLY A 77 -10.13 25.06 4.74
C GLY A 77 -8.60 24.99 4.89
N THR A 78 -8.03 23.85 5.20
CA THR A 78 -6.59 23.64 5.39
C THR A 78 -6.03 22.58 4.46
N TRP A 79 -4.77 22.72 4.04
CA TRP A 79 -4.05 21.69 3.27
C TRP A 79 -3.58 20.52 4.14
N TRP A 80 -3.38 20.77 5.44
CA TRP A 80 -2.84 19.79 6.36
C TRP A 80 -3.46 19.97 7.74
N GLU A 81 -3.87 18.87 8.33
CA GLU A 81 -4.32 18.80 9.72
C GLU A 81 -3.37 17.89 10.49
N TRP A 82 -2.91 18.38 11.66
CA TRP A 82 -2.01 17.63 12.56
C TRP A 82 -2.79 16.66 13.45
N ASP A 83 -3.67 15.90 12.88
CA ASP A 83 -4.43 14.87 13.60
C ASP A 83 -3.75 13.50 13.58
N GLY A 84 -4.26 12.57 14.40
CA GLY A 84 -3.70 11.24 14.54
C GLY A 84 -3.67 10.45 13.23
N ARG A 85 -4.67 10.61 12.35
CA ARG A 85 -4.76 9.89 11.07
C ARG A 85 -3.73 10.40 10.05
N THR A 86 -3.64 11.70 9.88
CA THR A 86 -2.72 12.32 8.93
C THR A 86 -1.27 12.08 9.33
N VAL A 87 -0.95 12.29 10.62
CA VAL A 87 0.40 12.09 11.15
C VAL A 87 0.82 10.62 11.08
N SER A 88 -0.04 9.68 11.49
CA SER A 88 0.30 8.26 11.42
C SER A 88 0.40 7.74 9.97
N THR A 89 -0.34 8.33 9.02
CA THR A 89 -0.16 8.04 7.59
C THR A 89 1.18 8.58 7.07
N LEU A 90 1.61 9.75 7.53
CA LEU A 90 2.95 10.26 7.22
C LEU A 90 4.05 9.37 7.82
N VAL A 91 3.86 8.87 9.05
CA VAL A 91 4.75 7.87 9.65
C VAL A 91 4.80 6.60 8.80
N LEU A 92 3.67 6.13 8.27
CA LEU A 92 3.63 4.99 7.36
C LEU A 92 4.47 5.23 6.10
N PHE A 93 4.41 6.45 5.53
CA PHE A 93 5.25 6.81 4.39
C PHE A 93 6.75 6.71 4.75
N PHE A 94 7.16 7.24 5.89
CA PHE A 94 8.55 7.16 6.35
C PHE A 94 8.97 5.74 6.72
N LEU A 95 8.07 4.89 7.19
CA LEU A 95 8.36 3.46 7.39
C LEU A 95 8.66 2.76 6.05
N TYR A 96 7.86 2.98 5.01
CA TYR A 96 8.16 2.48 3.66
C TYR A 96 9.48 3.00 3.12
N PHE A 97 9.70 4.31 3.22
CA PHE A 97 10.92 4.96 2.77
C PHE A 97 12.16 4.45 3.52
N GLY A 98 12.04 4.32 4.85
CA GLY A 98 13.12 3.81 5.71
C GLY A 98 13.48 2.35 5.38
N ILE A 99 12.49 1.48 5.16
CA ILE A 99 12.73 0.11 4.71
C ILE A 99 13.39 0.10 3.33
N TYR A 100 12.93 0.94 2.40
CA TYR A 100 13.53 1.05 1.07
C TYR A 100 15.00 1.47 1.17
N ALA A 101 15.31 2.55 1.90
CA ALA A 101 16.66 3.07 2.10
C ALA A 101 17.59 2.03 2.79
N LEU A 102 17.09 1.38 3.85
CA LEU A 102 17.81 0.33 4.55
C LEU A 102 18.19 -0.82 3.61
N ARG A 103 17.29 -1.24 2.73
CA ARG A 103 17.55 -2.29 1.75
C ARG A 103 18.61 -1.91 0.71
N GLN A 104 18.80 -0.63 0.43
CA GLN A 104 19.89 -0.16 -0.45
C GLN A 104 21.22 -0.12 0.30
N ALA A 105 21.23 0.20 1.58
CA ALA A 105 22.44 0.32 2.40
C ALA A 105 23.06 -1.03 2.78
N ILE A 106 22.24 -2.04 3.09
CA ILE A 106 22.73 -3.35 3.52
C ILE A 106 23.07 -4.21 2.31
N LYS A 107 24.36 -4.65 2.23
CA LYS A 107 24.85 -5.52 1.15
C LYS A 107 24.51 -6.99 1.38
N ASP A 108 24.69 -7.48 2.61
CA ASP A 108 24.39 -8.87 2.95
C ASP A 108 22.91 -9.18 2.85
N SER A 109 22.56 -10.20 2.06
CA SER A 109 21.17 -10.54 1.74
C SER A 109 20.38 -11.06 2.94
N SER A 110 21.03 -11.79 3.84
CA SER A 110 20.39 -12.35 5.04
C SER A 110 20.08 -11.26 6.06
N THR A 111 21.07 -10.43 6.35
CA THR A 111 20.91 -9.28 7.26
C THR A 111 19.85 -8.31 6.74
N LYS A 112 19.86 -8.03 5.41
CA LYS A 112 18.86 -7.20 4.75
C LYS A 112 17.46 -7.76 4.93
N ALA A 113 17.25 -9.05 4.68
CA ALA A 113 15.96 -9.71 4.81
C ALA A 113 15.45 -9.67 6.24
N ASN A 114 16.30 -10.02 7.22
CA ASN A 114 15.91 -10.02 8.62
C ASN A 114 15.59 -8.61 9.15
N ALA A 115 16.44 -7.63 8.87
CA ALA A 115 16.20 -6.25 9.30
C ALA A 115 14.91 -5.68 8.68
N THR A 116 14.68 -5.94 7.38
CA THR A 116 13.44 -5.56 6.70
C THR A 116 12.22 -6.20 7.35
N ALA A 117 12.27 -7.50 7.65
CA ALA A 117 11.18 -8.24 8.26
C ALA A 117 10.84 -7.70 9.65
N ILE A 118 11.85 -7.41 10.48
CA ILE A 118 11.65 -6.84 11.83
C ILE A 118 10.97 -5.47 11.74
N ILE A 119 11.47 -4.56 10.89
CA ILE A 119 10.88 -3.23 10.76
C ILE A 119 9.46 -3.31 10.19
N ALA A 120 9.21 -4.18 9.21
CA ALA A 120 7.87 -4.38 8.66
C ALA A 120 6.90 -4.88 9.74
N MET A 121 7.31 -5.84 10.59
CA MET A 121 6.49 -6.33 11.70
C MET A 121 6.21 -5.24 12.75
N VAL A 122 7.25 -4.56 13.23
CA VAL A 122 7.10 -3.51 14.24
C VAL A 122 6.23 -2.37 13.71
N GLY A 123 6.46 -1.97 12.46
CA GLY A 123 5.66 -0.91 11.83
C GLY A 123 4.18 -1.24 11.64
N THR A 124 3.76 -2.53 11.70
CA THR A 124 2.34 -2.88 11.66
C THR A 124 1.56 -2.30 12.84
N LEU A 125 2.22 -1.99 13.96
CA LEU A 125 1.61 -1.34 15.11
C LEU A 125 1.07 0.08 14.77
N ASN A 126 1.58 0.70 13.71
CA ASN A 126 1.07 1.97 13.23
C ASN A 126 -0.31 1.86 12.52
N ILE A 127 -0.67 0.69 11.98
CA ILE A 127 -1.92 0.52 11.22
C ILE A 127 -3.17 0.69 12.10
N PRO A 128 -3.29 0.08 13.30
CA PRO A 128 -4.37 0.37 14.23
C PRO A 128 -4.48 1.86 14.58
N ILE A 129 -3.35 2.56 14.72
CA ILE A 129 -3.34 4.00 15.01
C ILE A 129 -4.00 4.77 13.87
N ILE A 130 -3.61 4.50 12.59
CA ILE A 130 -4.26 5.12 11.43
C ILE A 130 -5.78 4.85 11.44
N LYS A 131 -6.18 3.59 11.69
CA LYS A 131 -7.59 3.18 11.61
C LYS A 131 -8.44 3.81 12.72
N TYR A 132 -8.00 3.72 13.97
CA TYR A 132 -8.79 4.09 15.14
C TYR A 132 -8.50 5.49 15.68
N SER A 133 -7.58 6.23 15.06
CA SER A 133 -7.26 7.62 15.47
C SER A 133 -8.48 8.53 15.51
N VAL A 134 -9.44 8.33 14.61
CA VAL A 134 -10.70 9.11 14.57
C VAL A 134 -11.63 8.82 15.74
N ASP A 135 -11.51 7.66 16.37
CA ASP A 135 -12.30 7.26 17.53
C ASP A 135 -11.60 7.64 18.84
N TRP A 136 -10.25 7.76 18.82
CA TRP A 136 -9.44 8.02 20.02
C TRP A 136 -9.13 9.49 20.24
N TRP A 137 -9.03 10.29 19.16
CA TRP A 137 -8.66 11.69 19.21
C TRP A 137 -9.61 12.55 18.39
N TYR A 138 -9.68 13.83 18.74
CA TYR A 138 -10.37 14.81 17.89
C TYR A 138 -9.71 14.87 16.51
N THR A 139 -10.51 14.85 15.46
CA THR A 139 -10.08 14.89 14.07
C THR A 139 -11.16 15.50 13.18
N LEU A 140 -10.76 16.13 12.08
CA LEU A 140 -11.67 16.57 11.02
C LEU A 140 -12.05 15.43 10.06
N HIS A 141 -11.37 14.28 10.14
CA HIS A 141 -11.69 13.13 9.30
C HIS A 141 -13.05 12.53 9.65
N GLN A 142 -13.82 12.23 8.62
CA GLN A 142 -15.09 11.54 8.77
C GLN A 142 -14.90 10.09 9.27
N PRO A 143 -15.83 9.57 10.06
CA PRO A 143 -15.87 8.14 10.41
C PRO A 143 -16.02 7.27 9.15
N ALA A 144 -15.82 5.96 9.31
CA ALA A 144 -15.88 5.03 8.19
C ALA A 144 -17.29 5.01 7.57
N THR A 145 -17.40 5.32 6.28
CA THR A 145 -18.66 5.30 5.51
C THR A 145 -19.19 3.87 5.30
N PHE A 146 -18.28 2.88 5.34
CA PHE A 146 -18.60 1.46 5.18
C PHE A 146 -18.29 0.73 6.48
N THR A 147 -19.32 0.17 7.09
CA THR A 147 -19.24 -0.73 8.23
C THR A 147 -19.83 -2.09 7.85
N ILE A 148 -19.48 -3.14 8.57
CA ILE A 148 -20.02 -4.49 8.30
C ILE A 148 -21.50 -4.59 8.73
N THR A 149 -21.91 -3.72 9.64
CA THR A 149 -23.20 -3.79 10.33
C THR A 149 -24.26 -2.83 9.76
N GLU A 150 -23.87 -1.83 8.99
CA GLU A 150 -24.77 -0.77 8.53
C GLU A 150 -24.73 -0.60 7.01
N LYS A 151 -25.82 -0.08 6.44
CA LYS A 151 -25.84 0.28 5.03
C LYS A 151 -24.88 1.43 4.76
N PRO A 152 -24.27 1.50 3.55
CA PRO A 152 -23.40 2.62 3.19
C PRO A 152 -24.11 3.97 3.40
N ALA A 153 -23.44 4.92 4.01
CA ALA A 153 -23.99 6.27 4.27
C ALA A 153 -24.04 7.16 3.02
N MET A 154 -23.97 6.58 1.81
CA MET A 154 -24.04 7.28 0.54
C MET A 154 -24.93 6.54 -0.47
N PRO A 155 -25.55 7.25 -1.46
CA PRO A 155 -26.40 6.61 -2.46
C PRO A 155 -25.64 5.67 -3.39
N SER A 156 -26.38 4.75 -4.02
CA SER A 156 -25.81 3.70 -4.89
C SER A 156 -25.00 4.24 -6.06
N GLU A 157 -25.42 5.36 -6.62
CA GLU A 157 -24.74 6.06 -7.73
C GLU A 157 -23.34 6.54 -7.36
N MET A 158 -23.04 6.66 -6.07
CA MET A 158 -21.74 7.05 -5.53
C MET A 158 -20.92 5.85 -5.04
N TRP A 159 -21.53 4.94 -4.27
CA TRP A 159 -20.76 3.84 -3.70
C TRP A 159 -20.45 2.71 -4.70
N LEU A 160 -21.28 2.47 -5.74
CA LEU A 160 -20.96 1.47 -6.75
C LEU A 160 -19.68 1.80 -7.55
N PRO A 161 -19.51 3.03 -8.10
CA PRO A 161 -18.23 3.41 -8.70
C PRO A 161 -17.06 3.32 -7.71
N PHE A 162 -17.27 3.64 -6.44
CA PHE A 162 -16.25 3.50 -5.41
C PHE A 162 -15.80 2.05 -5.25
N LEU A 163 -16.73 1.10 -5.16
CA LEU A 163 -16.42 -0.33 -5.07
C LEU A 163 -15.62 -0.81 -6.29
N VAL A 164 -16.03 -0.40 -7.50
CA VAL A 164 -15.30 -0.73 -8.74
C VAL A 164 -13.87 -0.19 -8.69
N MET A 165 -13.67 1.05 -8.22
CA MET A 165 -12.33 1.63 -8.05
C MET A 165 -11.51 0.86 -7.02
N VAL A 166 -12.07 0.50 -5.87
CA VAL A 166 -11.37 -0.32 -4.86
C VAL A 166 -10.91 -1.64 -5.48
N ILE A 167 -11.82 -2.38 -6.15
CA ILE A 167 -11.47 -3.64 -6.81
C ILE A 167 -10.38 -3.43 -7.86
N GLY A 168 -10.50 -2.41 -8.71
CA GLY A 168 -9.51 -2.07 -9.73
C GLY A 168 -8.12 -1.80 -9.13
N PHE A 169 -8.05 -1.04 -8.05
CA PHE A 169 -6.80 -0.77 -7.34
C PHE A 169 -6.19 -2.04 -6.73
N TYR A 170 -7.00 -2.93 -6.13
CA TYR A 170 -6.50 -4.21 -5.61
C TYR A 170 -6.02 -5.15 -6.72
N CYS A 171 -6.71 -5.24 -7.85
CA CYS A 171 -6.27 -5.99 -9.02
C CYS A 171 -4.95 -5.43 -9.58
N PHE A 172 -4.84 -4.10 -9.71
CA PHE A 172 -3.60 -3.43 -10.12
C PHE A 172 -2.45 -3.73 -9.16
N ALA A 173 -2.70 -3.67 -7.85
CA ALA A 173 -1.68 -3.95 -6.85
C ALA A 173 -1.22 -5.42 -6.90
N GLY A 174 -2.16 -6.36 -6.99
CA GLY A 174 -1.85 -7.78 -7.12
C GLY A 174 -1.00 -8.06 -8.35
N HIS A 175 -1.41 -7.54 -9.51
CA HIS A 175 -0.64 -7.65 -10.75
C HIS A 175 0.78 -7.06 -10.60
N ASN A 176 0.88 -5.86 -10.04
CA ASN A 176 2.18 -5.17 -9.87
C ASN A 176 3.12 -5.94 -8.95
N VAL A 177 2.62 -6.38 -7.77
CA VAL A 177 3.42 -7.15 -6.81
C VAL A 177 3.89 -8.47 -7.42
N ILE A 178 3.01 -9.23 -8.08
CA ILE A 178 3.37 -10.51 -8.72
C ILE A 178 4.41 -10.29 -9.82
N SER A 179 4.22 -9.29 -10.68
CA SER A 179 5.17 -8.96 -11.74
C SER A 179 6.55 -8.58 -11.19
N ARG A 180 6.59 -7.75 -10.13
CA ARG A 180 7.84 -7.39 -9.45
C ARG A 180 8.48 -8.58 -8.74
N MET A 181 7.70 -9.48 -8.14
CA MET A 181 8.23 -10.73 -7.56
C MET A 181 8.91 -11.59 -8.63
N ARG A 182 8.27 -11.75 -9.80
CA ARG A 182 8.86 -12.49 -10.93
C ARG A 182 10.18 -11.86 -11.38
N LEU A 183 10.22 -10.54 -11.56
CA LEU A 183 11.44 -9.83 -11.93
C LEU A 183 12.55 -9.98 -10.88
N GLU A 184 12.21 -9.90 -9.61
CA GLU A 184 13.18 -10.05 -8.51
C GLU A 184 13.73 -11.47 -8.42
N ILE A 185 12.91 -12.49 -8.64
CA ILE A 185 13.35 -13.89 -8.73
C ILE A 185 14.31 -14.08 -9.91
N LEU A 186 13.94 -13.60 -11.11
CA LEU A 186 14.80 -13.68 -12.30
C LEU A 186 16.14 -12.96 -12.08
N ARG A 187 16.12 -11.82 -11.41
CA ARG A 187 17.34 -11.07 -11.07
C ARG A 187 18.24 -11.84 -10.10
N ARG A 188 17.67 -12.43 -9.05
CA ARG A 188 18.44 -13.21 -8.05
C ARG A 188 19.00 -14.49 -8.63
N GLU A 189 18.26 -15.12 -9.51
CA GLU A 189 18.63 -16.40 -10.14
C GLU A 189 19.20 -16.27 -11.56
N SER A 190 19.68 -15.09 -11.93
CA SER A 190 20.19 -14.79 -13.28
C SER A 190 21.32 -15.73 -13.77
N ARG A 191 22.04 -16.34 -12.84
CA ARG A 191 23.11 -17.32 -13.15
C ARG A 191 22.63 -18.76 -13.25
N SER A 192 21.38 -19.06 -12.91
CA SER A 192 20.82 -20.41 -12.97
C SER A 192 20.54 -20.84 -14.41
N ALA A 193 20.61 -22.17 -14.68
CA ALA A 193 20.38 -22.71 -16.01
C ALA A 193 18.98 -22.42 -16.54
N TRP A 194 17.95 -22.50 -15.66
CA TRP A 194 16.57 -22.29 -16.06
C TRP A 194 16.31 -20.85 -16.51
N VAL A 195 16.89 -19.83 -15.85
CA VAL A 195 16.76 -18.42 -16.27
C VAL A 195 17.45 -18.20 -17.60
N ARG A 196 18.66 -18.73 -17.78
CA ARG A 196 19.38 -18.66 -19.07
C ARG A 196 18.59 -19.30 -20.20
N ASN A 197 17.99 -20.47 -19.95
CA ASN A 197 17.17 -21.15 -20.94
C ASN A 197 15.93 -20.34 -21.34
N ILE A 198 15.29 -19.62 -20.41
CA ILE A 198 14.16 -18.71 -20.73
C ILE A 198 14.66 -17.54 -21.60
N ALA A 199 15.79 -16.96 -21.27
CA ALA A 199 16.35 -15.80 -21.99
C ALA A 199 16.79 -16.17 -23.43
N THR A 200 17.25 -17.40 -23.64
CA THR A 200 17.73 -17.87 -24.96
C THR A 200 16.63 -18.49 -25.84
N SER A 201 15.54 -18.96 -25.25
CA SER A 201 14.40 -19.48 -26.00
C SER A 201 13.46 -18.36 -26.40
N GLY A 202 13.59 -17.82 -27.61
CA GLY A 202 12.81 -16.68 -28.12
C GLY A 202 11.28 -16.89 -28.11
N GLU A 203 10.81 -18.12 -28.02
CA GLU A 203 9.39 -18.50 -27.87
C GLU A 203 8.87 -18.26 -26.47
N LYS A 204 9.71 -18.39 -25.42
CA LYS A 204 9.34 -18.27 -24.02
C LYS A 204 9.46 -16.85 -23.47
N ALA A 205 10.17 -15.96 -24.14
CA ALA A 205 10.27 -14.55 -23.74
C ALA A 205 8.92 -13.79 -23.79
N ARG A 206 7.95 -14.28 -24.57
CA ARG A 206 6.58 -13.71 -24.65
C ARG A 206 5.75 -13.89 -23.38
N TYR A 207 6.15 -14.77 -22.46
CA TYR A 207 5.40 -15.06 -21.23
C TYR A 207 6.02 -14.45 -19.97
N VAL A 208 7.05 -13.63 -20.11
CA VAL A 208 7.79 -13.04 -18.98
C VAL A 208 7.39 -11.58 -18.73
N PHE A 209 6.58 -10.97 -19.61
CA PHE A 209 6.11 -9.57 -19.50
C PHE A 209 4.59 -9.50 -19.36
#